data_3aac976c4b4721812202099ef57ba569
#
_entry.id   3aac976c4b4721812202099ef57ba569
#
_cell.length_a   1.000
_cell.length_b   1.000
_cell.length_c   1.000
_cell.angle_alpha   90.00
_cell.angle_beta   90.00
_cell.angle_gamma   90.00
#
_symmetry.space_group_name_H-M   'P 1'
#
loop_
_entity.id
_entity.type
_entity.pdbx_description
1 polymer ?
#
loop_
_entity_poly.entity_id
_entity_poly.type
_entity_poly.pdbx_seq_one_letter_code
_entity_poly.pdbx_strand_id
1 'polypeptide(L)'
;AKYLPAVLTVVALAIAIVIGGKFEVPTIDEKWGIEPGMKLETVKVEGLKSVKCFGSSMTFKAKMEKVPGVHGVKTFVGSHTVVVTYDANVIDAEKVESLIFVPSKFRVNSLEPGQYDSLKCVTIRTEKMFDKLDLNYLGLQMRLTEKKIYGLESLYDCPLVVKVYMAPDEDLDEAWFKHVVEKKTLDMPVHGGGVKTTELGFKFVRMEKGCTMISTPDYL
;
A
#
# COMPACT_ATOMS: atom_id res chain seq x y z
N ALA A 1 50.13 1.60 24.58
CA ALA A 1 50.26 0.90 23.27
C ALA A 1 49.72 -0.56 23.24
N LYS A 2 49.59 -1.28 24.39
CA LYS A 2 49.11 -2.70 24.40
C LYS A 2 47.63 -2.92 24.03
N TYR A 3 46.78 -1.93 24.21
CA TYR A 3 45.31 -2.07 23.98
C TYR A 3 44.85 -1.50 22.62
N LEU A 4 45.75 -0.87 21.86
CA LEU A 4 45.41 -0.25 20.57
C LEU A 4 44.76 -1.25 19.58
N PRO A 5 45.29 -2.49 19.41
CA PRO A 5 44.67 -3.44 18.51
C PRO A 5 43.28 -3.86 18.93
N ALA A 6 43.05 -4.06 20.23
CA ALA A 6 41.72 -4.42 20.77
C ALA A 6 40.71 -3.31 20.55
N VAL A 7 41.10 -2.05 20.78
CA VAL A 7 40.21 -0.88 20.55
C VAL A 7 39.90 -0.74 19.08
N LEU A 8 40.88 -0.90 18.18
CA LEU A 8 40.64 -0.86 16.74
C LEU A 8 39.69 -1.98 16.26
N THR A 9 39.83 -3.19 16.83
CA THR A 9 38.92 -4.30 16.49
C THR A 9 37.48 -4.03 16.95
N VAL A 10 37.28 -3.48 18.15
CA VAL A 10 35.95 -3.13 18.65
C VAL A 10 35.32 -2.01 17.82
N VAL A 11 36.09 -0.99 17.45
CA VAL A 11 35.62 0.10 16.59
C VAL A 11 35.27 -0.41 15.19
N ALA A 12 36.09 -1.26 14.59
CA ALA A 12 35.80 -1.86 13.30
C ALA A 12 34.54 -2.74 13.31
N LEU A 13 34.35 -3.53 14.37
CA LEU A 13 33.14 -4.32 14.59
C LEU A 13 31.90 -3.44 14.76
N ALA A 14 31.99 -2.37 15.55
CA ALA A 14 30.89 -1.43 15.73
C ALA A 14 30.51 -0.73 14.41
N ILE A 15 31.50 -0.31 13.63
CA ILE A 15 31.29 0.27 12.29
C ILE A 15 30.66 -0.78 11.34
N ALA A 16 31.13 -2.02 11.36
CA ALA A 16 30.59 -3.10 10.54
C ALA A 16 29.12 -3.41 10.89
N ILE A 17 28.74 -3.39 12.18
CA ILE A 17 27.37 -3.58 12.63
C ILE A 17 26.48 -2.40 12.21
N VAL A 18 26.95 -1.15 12.36
CA VAL A 18 26.21 0.05 11.96
C VAL A 18 26.02 0.14 10.45
N ILE A 19 27.05 -0.22 9.67
CA ILE A 19 26.97 -0.24 8.22
C ILE A 19 26.17 -1.46 7.75
N GLY A 20 26.44 -2.64 8.29
CA GLY A 20 25.75 -3.89 7.92
C GLY A 20 24.25 -3.88 8.20
N GLY A 21 23.82 -3.23 9.29
CA GLY A 21 22.40 -3.05 9.60
C GLY A 21 21.63 -2.12 8.64
N LYS A 22 22.33 -1.39 7.77
CA LYS A 22 21.74 -0.56 6.72
C LYS A 22 21.65 -1.24 5.35
N PHE A 23 22.28 -2.40 5.18
CA PHE A 23 22.24 -3.15 3.93
C PHE A 23 21.14 -4.21 4.02
N GLU A 24 19.98 -3.89 3.49
CA GLU A 24 18.93 -4.88 3.29
C GLU A 24 19.25 -5.72 2.05
N VAL A 25 19.32 -7.04 2.23
CA VAL A 25 19.55 -7.97 1.12
C VAL A 25 18.24 -8.13 0.34
N PRO A 26 18.26 -7.93 -0.99
CA PRO A 26 17.05 -8.12 -1.78
C PRO A 26 16.57 -9.56 -1.74
N THR A 27 15.26 -9.76 -1.67
CA THR A 27 14.63 -11.08 -1.77
C THR A 27 14.73 -11.63 -3.19
N ILE A 28 14.54 -10.75 -4.18
CA ILE A 28 14.88 -10.97 -5.59
C ILE A 28 15.55 -9.71 -6.13
N ASP A 29 16.42 -9.90 -7.12
CA ASP A 29 17.10 -8.84 -7.88
C ASP A 29 17.30 -9.37 -9.28
N GLU A 30 16.34 -9.13 -10.16
CA GLU A 30 16.35 -9.66 -11.50
C GLU A 30 16.17 -8.55 -12.55
N LYS A 31 16.91 -8.69 -13.65
CA LYS A 31 16.86 -7.82 -14.82
C LYS A 31 16.71 -8.65 -16.08
N TRP A 32 16.06 -8.09 -17.11
CA TRP A 32 15.81 -8.77 -18.37
C TRP A 32 15.77 -7.78 -19.53
N GLY A 33 16.08 -8.26 -20.74
CA GLY A 33 15.87 -7.55 -22.00
C GLY A 33 16.55 -6.19 -22.07
N ILE A 34 17.70 -6.00 -21.41
CA ILE A 34 18.44 -4.73 -21.45
C ILE A 34 19.27 -4.69 -22.73
N GLU A 35 19.08 -3.63 -23.53
CA GLU A 35 19.78 -3.40 -24.79
C GLU A 35 20.56 -2.06 -24.77
N PRO A 36 21.58 -1.92 -25.60
CA PRO A 36 22.29 -0.66 -25.77
C PRO A 36 21.35 0.46 -26.26
N GLY A 37 21.47 1.64 -25.65
CA GLY A 37 20.68 2.82 -26.01
C GLY A 37 19.42 3.04 -25.17
N MET A 38 19.07 2.09 -24.29
CA MET A 38 17.99 2.30 -23.32
C MET A 38 18.38 3.35 -22.27
N LYS A 39 17.43 4.20 -21.90
CA LYS A 39 17.56 5.13 -20.79
C LYS A 39 16.98 4.50 -19.53
N LEU A 40 17.79 3.70 -18.84
CA LEU A 40 17.35 2.98 -17.66
C LEU A 40 17.25 3.92 -16.45
N GLU A 41 16.05 3.99 -15.90
CA GLU A 41 15.72 4.68 -14.64
C GLU A 41 15.07 3.71 -13.65
N THR A 42 14.85 4.14 -12.41
CA THR A 42 14.24 3.31 -11.38
C THR A 42 13.15 4.06 -10.62
N VAL A 43 12.07 3.34 -10.31
CA VAL A 43 11.03 3.76 -9.37
C VAL A 43 11.14 2.90 -8.12
N LYS A 44 11.17 3.53 -6.95
CA LYS A 44 11.15 2.87 -5.65
C LYS A 44 9.83 3.12 -4.95
N VAL A 45 9.14 2.05 -4.56
CA VAL A 45 7.91 2.11 -3.75
C VAL A 45 8.13 1.38 -2.43
N GLU A 46 7.88 2.06 -1.32
CA GLU A 46 7.99 1.54 0.04
C GLU A 46 6.61 1.24 0.62
N GLY A 47 6.53 0.24 1.51
CA GLY A 47 5.29 -0.12 2.19
C GLY A 47 4.32 -0.97 1.36
N LEU A 48 4.78 -1.62 0.29
CA LEU A 48 3.97 -2.53 -0.52
C LEU A 48 3.77 -3.87 0.24
N LYS A 49 2.79 -3.91 1.14
CA LYS A 49 2.55 -5.03 2.07
C LYS A 49 2.16 -6.35 1.39
N SER A 50 1.77 -6.31 0.12
CA SER A 50 1.54 -7.51 -0.69
C SER A 50 2.84 -8.28 -0.97
N VAL A 51 4.00 -7.60 -0.96
CA VAL A 51 5.33 -8.20 -1.08
C VAL A 51 5.84 -8.60 0.30
N LYS A 52 5.54 -9.85 0.72
CA LYS A 52 5.77 -10.37 2.08
C LYS A 52 6.56 -11.68 2.16
N CYS A 53 6.90 -12.26 1.02
CA CYS A 53 7.71 -13.48 0.92
C CYS A 53 8.27 -13.63 -0.49
N PHE A 54 9.15 -14.62 -0.69
CA PHE A 54 9.72 -14.93 -2.02
C PHE A 54 8.62 -15.18 -3.07
N GLY A 55 7.59 -15.96 -2.74
CA GLY A 55 6.48 -16.25 -3.68
C GLY A 55 5.74 -15.00 -4.13
N SER A 56 5.42 -14.07 -3.22
CA SER A 56 4.78 -12.80 -3.58
C SER A 56 5.71 -11.88 -4.38
N SER A 57 7.01 -11.91 -4.12
CA SER A 57 8.02 -11.21 -4.91
C SER A 57 8.07 -11.73 -6.35
N MET A 58 8.04 -13.05 -6.54
CA MET A 58 8.00 -13.68 -7.87
C MET A 58 6.69 -13.37 -8.62
N THR A 59 5.57 -13.34 -7.92
CA THR A 59 4.28 -12.91 -8.52
C THR A 59 4.33 -11.46 -8.97
N PHE A 60 4.93 -10.57 -8.16
CA PHE A 60 5.14 -9.18 -8.51
C PHE A 60 6.05 -9.05 -9.75
N LYS A 61 7.19 -9.76 -9.76
CA LYS A 61 8.09 -9.82 -10.92
C LYS A 61 7.33 -10.26 -12.18
N ALA A 62 6.61 -11.37 -12.13
CA ALA A 62 5.87 -11.89 -13.28
C ALA A 62 4.78 -10.93 -13.80
N LYS A 63 4.23 -10.06 -12.95
CA LYS A 63 3.35 -8.97 -13.34
C LYS A 63 4.13 -7.89 -14.09
N MET A 64 5.23 -7.43 -13.54
CA MET A 64 6.03 -6.33 -14.10
C MET A 64 6.75 -6.73 -15.40
N GLU A 65 7.15 -7.98 -15.54
CA GLU A 65 7.79 -8.53 -16.75
C GLU A 65 6.90 -8.46 -18.01
N LYS A 66 5.58 -8.36 -17.82
CA LYS A 66 4.62 -8.21 -18.91
C LYS A 66 4.41 -6.76 -19.35
N VAL A 67 5.01 -5.81 -18.64
CA VAL A 67 4.85 -4.38 -18.92
C VAL A 67 5.93 -3.94 -19.92
N PRO A 68 5.54 -3.45 -21.10
CA PRO A 68 6.49 -2.91 -22.06
C PRO A 68 7.33 -1.78 -21.46
N GLY A 69 8.63 -1.83 -21.65
CA GLY A 69 9.57 -0.85 -21.11
C GLY A 69 10.03 -1.12 -19.68
N VAL A 70 9.54 -2.16 -19.00
CA VAL A 70 10.10 -2.60 -17.71
C VAL A 70 11.17 -3.67 -17.93
N HIS A 71 12.33 -3.48 -17.30
CA HIS A 71 13.53 -4.29 -17.51
C HIS A 71 14.16 -4.84 -16.25
N GLY A 72 13.54 -4.66 -15.09
CA GLY A 72 14.04 -5.25 -13.85
C GLY A 72 13.16 -5.00 -12.64
N VAL A 73 13.26 -5.90 -11.68
CA VAL A 73 12.58 -5.84 -10.39
C VAL A 73 13.54 -6.26 -9.29
N LYS A 74 13.60 -5.45 -8.25
CA LYS A 74 14.23 -5.77 -6.98
C LYS A 74 13.21 -5.64 -5.87
N THR A 75 13.11 -6.63 -4.99
CA THR A 75 12.19 -6.60 -3.85
C THR A 75 12.91 -6.81 -2.54
N PHE A 76 12.39 -6.17 -1.49
CA PHE A 76 12.87 -6.29 -0.12
C PHE A 76 11.67 -6.62 0.77
N VAL A 77 11.56 -7.86 1.16
CA VAL A 77 10.42 -8.36 1.94
C VAL A 77 10.40 -7.77 3.35
N GLY A 78 11.58 -7.56 3.97
CA GLY A 78 11.69 -7.02 5.31
C GLY A 78 11.13 -5.61 5.45
N SER A 79 11.35 -4.76 4.46
CA SER A 79 10.84 -3.38 4.40
C SER A 79 9.60 -3.20 3.53
N HIS A 80 9.08 -4.28 2.92
CA HIS A 80 7.98 -4.21 1.95
C HIS A 80 8.27 -3.22 0.80
N THR A 81 9.53 -3.20 0.34
CA THR A 81 10.00 -2.26 -0.68
C THR A 81 10.17 -2.98 -2.01
N VAL A 82 9.81 -2.29 -3.10
CA VAL A 82 10.09 -2.72 -4.47
C VAL A 82 10.83 -1.61 -5.21
N VAL A 83 11.74 -2.02 -6.08
CA VAL A 83 12.42 -1.13 -7.03
C VAL A 83 12.20 -1.72 -8.42
N VAL A 84 11.63 -0.92 -9.31
CA VAL A 84 11.38 -1.31 -10.70
C VAL A 84 12.33 -0.53 -11.60
N THR A 85 13.08 -1.24 -12.44
CA THR A 85 13.94 -0.66 -13.48
C THR A 85 13.18 -0.61 -14.79
N TYR A 86 13.17 0.53 -15.46
CA TYR A 86 12.44 0.75 -16.69
C TYR A 86 13.22 1.61 -17.68
N ASP A 87 12.86 1.56 -18.97
CA ASP A 87 13.38 2.44 -20.01
C ASP A 87 12.52 3.71 -20.10
N ALA A 88 13.08 4.84 -19.71
CA ALA A 88 12.40 6.13 -19.74
C ALA A 88 12.11 6.66 -21.17
N ASN A 89 12.65 6.01 -22.23
CA ASN A 89 12.24 6.29 -23.59
C ASN A 89 10.89 5.63 -23.96
N VAL A 90 10.43 4.63 -23.18
CA VAL A 90 9.22 3.81 -23.48
C VAL A 90 8.10 4.10 -22.50
N ILE A 91 8.41 4.28 -21.22
CA ILE A 91 7.44 4.45 -20.13
C ILE A 91 7.98 5.44 -19.10
N ASP A 92 7.11 6.27 -18.53
CA ASP A 92 7.48 7.21 -17.46
C ASP A 92 7.30 6.63 -16.05
N ALA A 93 7.87 7.32 -15.07
CA ALA A 93 7.83 6.93 -13.67
C ALA A 93 6.41 6.82 -13.11
N GLU A 94 5.56 7.79 -13.41
CA GLU A 94 4.18 7.86 -12.93
C GLU A 94 3.37 6.66 -13.44
N LYS A 95 3.55 6.32 -14.72
CA LYS A 95 2.92 5.14 -15.31
C LYS A 95 3.41 3.85 -14.67
N VAL A 96 4.72 3.72 -14.39
CA VAL A 96 5.27 2.56 -13.66
C VAL A 96 4.65 2.47 -12.27
N GLU A 97 4.58 3.56 -11.50
CA GLU A 97 3.94 3.58 -10.19
C GLU A 97 2.47 3.18 -10.24
N SER A 98 1.73 3.70 -11.23
CA SER A 98 0.32 3.35 -11.43
C SER A 98 0.11 1.85 -11.69
N LEU A 99 1.07 1.20 -12.35
CA LEU A 99 1.04 -0.25 -12.61
C LEU A 99 1.46 -1.09 -11.41
N ILE A 100 2.30 -0.56 -10.51
CA ILE A 100 2.59 -1.19 -9.22
C ILE A 100 1.34 -1.22 -8.36
N PHE A 101 0.57 -0.13 -8.34
CA PHE A 101 -0.69 -0.03 -7.65
C PHE A 101 -1.76 -0.97 -8.25
N VAL A 102 -2.60 -1.53 -7.40
CA VAL A 102 -3.72 -2.37 -7.83
C VAL A 102 -5.01 -1.78 -7.28
N PRO A 103 -5.86 -1.17 -8.13
CA PRO A 103 -7.19 -0.73 -7.71
C PRO A 103 -7.94 -1.87 -7.03
N SER A 104 -8.56 -1.59 -5.92
CA SER A 104 -9.15 -2.62 -5.06
C SER A 104 -10.51 -2.17 -4.56
N LYS A 105 -11.35 -3.16 -4.23
CA LYS A 105 -12.68 -2.96 -3.63
C LYS A 105 -12.76 -3.75 -2.35
N PHE A 106 -13.45 -3.21 -1.34
CA PHE A 106 -13.66 -3.87 -0.07
C PHE A 106 -15.08 -3.64 0.43
N ARG A 107 -15.79 -4.72 0.75
CA ARG A 107 -17.10 -4.66 1.41
C ARG A 107 -16.92 -4.45 2.91
N VAL A 108 -17.33 -3.30 3.40
CA VAL A 108 -17.22 -2.94 4.82
C VAL A 108 -18.33 -3.66 5.61
N ASN A 109 -19.58 -3.45 5.26
CA ASN A 109 -20.73 -4.10 5.86
C ASN A 109 -21.60 -4.75 4.79
N SER A 110 -22.41 -5.71 5.18
CA SER A 110 -23.42 -6.30 4.29
C SER A 110 -24.51 -5.27 4.00
N LEU A 111 -24.96 -5.26 2.75
CA LEU A 111 -26.10 -4.50 2.29
C LEU A 111 -27.17 -5.50 1.88
N GLU A 112 -28.38 -5.35 2.43
CA GLU A 112 -29.49 -6.20 2.06
C GLU A 112 -29.96 -5.85 0.63
N PRO A 113 -30.33 -6.85 -0.18
CA PRO A 113 -30.81 -6.61 -1.53
C PRO A 113 -32.01 -5.63 -1.55
N GLY A 114 -31.88 -4.55 -2.31
CA GLY A 114 -32.94 -3.52 -2.42
C GLY A 114 -33.06 -2.58 -1.21
N GLN A 115 -32.14 -2.63 -0.26
CA GLN A 115 -32.15 -1.73 0.91
C GLN A 115 -31.98 -0.27 0.50
N TYR A 116 -31.13 0.00 -0.51
CA TYR A 116 -30.94 1.32 -1.10
C TYR A 116 -30.75 1.19 -2.63
N ASP A 117 -31.51 1.96 -3.39
CA ASP A 117 -31.33 2.08 -4.85
C ASP A 117 -30.04 2.85 -5.18
N SER A 118 -29.66 3.76 -4.30
CA SER A 118 -28.44 4.57 -4.43
C SER A 118 -27.75 4.77 -3.08
N LEU A 119 -26.45 4.92 -3.11
CA LEU A 119 -25.60 5.20 -1.94
C LEU A 119 -24.96 6.58 -2.05
N LYS A 120 -24.71 7.18 -0.90
CA LYS A 120 -23.89 8.38 -0.79
C LYS A 120 -22.43 7.98 -1.01
N CYS A 121 -21.75 8.64 -1.95
CA CYS A 121 -20.34 8.42 -2.24
C CYS A 121 -19.53 9.64 -1.83
N VAL A 122 -18.60 9.45 -0.91
CA VAL A 122 -17.62 10.46 -0.50
C VAL A 122 -16.24 10.02 -0.96
N THR A 123 -15.47 10.99 -1.45
CA THR A 123 -14.09 10.75 -1.86
C THR A 123 -13.14 11.36 -0.84
N ILE A 124 -12.20 10.58 -0.37
CA ILE A 124 -11.10 11.03 0.48
C ILE A 124 -9.76 10.80 -0.19
N ARG A 125 -8.77 11.63 0.15
CA ARG A 125 -7.38 11.48 -0.27
C ARG A 125 -6.55 10.98 0.88
N THR A 126 -5.71 9.97 0.60
CA THR A 126 -4.88 9.31 1.60
C THR A 126 -3.45 9.10 1.10
N GLU A 127 -2.50 9.06 2.03
CA GLU A 127 -1.13 8.66 1.76
C GLU A 127 -0.77 7.37 2.50
N LYS A 128 0.31 6.72 2.05
CA LYS A 128 0.85 5.48 2.62
C LYS A 128 -0.10 4.28 2.53
N MET A 129 -0.95 4.30 1.52
CA MET A 129 -1.78 3.15 1.12
C MET A 129 -1.40 2.75 -0.30
N PHE A 130 -1.05 1.49 -0.53
CA PHE A 130 -0.53 1.05 -1.82
C PHE A 130 -1.26 -0.14 -2.43
N ASP A 131 -1.90 -0.97 -1.63
CA ASP A 131 -2.46 -2.21 -2.14
C ASP A 131 -3.79 -2.61 -1.49
N LYS A 132 -4.32 -3.75 -1.95
CA LYS A 132 -5.56 -4.33 -1.45
C LYS A 132 -5.56 -4.56 0.06
N LEU A 133 -4.41 -4.89 0.65
CA LEU A 133 -4.32 -5.17 2.08
C LEU A 133 -4.51 -3.89 2.90
N ASP A 134 -3.98 -2.78 2.43
CA ASP A 134 -4.17 -1.48 3.06
C ASP A 134 -5.64 -1.06 3.04
N LEU A 135 -6.31 -1.23 1.88
CA LEU A 135 -7.75 -0.94 1.77
C LEU A 135 -8.58 -1.85 2.67
N ASN A 136 -8.21 -3.13 2.80
CA ASN A 136 -8.87 -4.07 3.70
C ASN A 136 -8.73 -3.62 5.17
N TYR A 137 -7.56 -3.18 5.59
CA TYR A 137 -7.34 -2.68 6.94
C TYR A 137 -8.15 -1.41 7.22
N LEU A 138 -8.19 -0.47 6.28
CA LEU A 138 -9.04 0.72 6.41
C LEU A 138 -10.53 0.32 6.50
N GLY A 139 -10.97 -0.61 5.67
CA GLY A 139 -12.34 -1.10 5.69
C GLY A 139 -12.71 -1.79 7.02
N LEU A 140 -11.80 -2.56 7.59
CA LEU A 140 -12.00 -3.16 8.91
C LEU A 140 -12.05 -2.11 10.02
N GLN A 141 -11.22 -1.06 9.96
CA GLN A 141 -11.33 0.06 10.90
C GLN A 141 -12.70 0.75 10.80
N MET A 142 -13.18 1.01 9.59
CA MET A 142 -14.50 1.62 9.38
C MET A 142 -15.63 0.72 9.86
N ARG A 143 -15.55 -0.59 9.66
CA ARG A 143 -16.51 -1.57 10.18
C ARG A 143 -16.65 -1.49 11.71
N LEU A 144 -15.54 -1.32 12.42
CA LEU A 144 -15.53 -1.22 13.88
C LEU A 144 -16.17 0.07 14.42
N THR A 145 -16.50 1.03 13.56
CA THR A 145 -17.16 2.28 13.98
C THR A 145 -18.69 2.17 14.05
N GLU A 146 -19.26 1.03 13.62
CA GLU A 146 -20.71 0.79 13.56
C GLU A 146 -21.47 1.81 12.68
N LYS A 147 -20.77 2.56 11.84
CA LYS A 147 -21.35 3.48 10.88
C LYS A 147 -21.92 2.74 9.67
N LYS A 148 -22.94 3.32 9.02
CA LYS A 148 -23.60 2.75 7.84
C LYS A 148 -22.73 2.90 6.58
N ILE A 149 -21.50 2.38 6.64
CA ILE A 149 -20.57 2.32 5.51
C ILE A 149 -20.63 0.91 4.93
N TYR A 150 -20.82 0.80 3.62
CA TYR A 150 -20.98 -0.48 2.94
C TYR A 150 -19.79 -0.90 2.13
N GLY A 151 -19.08 0.06 1.52
CA GLY A 151 -17.94 -0.29 0.67
C GLY A 151 -16.89 0.79 0.54
N LEU A 152 -15.72 0.32 0.10
CA LEU A 152 -14.58 1.16 -0.27
C LEU A 152 -14.08 0.76 -1.65
N GLU A 153 -13.58 1.73 -2.40
CA GLU A 153 -12.89 1.53 -3.66
C GLU A 153 -11.65 2.43 -3.70
N SER A 154 -10.49 1.85 -3.98
CA SER A 154 -9.25 2.61 -4.17
C SER A 154 -8.94 2.82 -5.63
N LEU A 155 -8.51 4.02 -5.98
CA LEU A 155 -8.06 4.40 -7.32
C LEU A 155 -6.69 5.05 -7.21
N TYR A 156 -5.81 4.74 -8.18
CA TYR A 156 -4.51 5.38 -8.24
C TYR A 156 -4.66 6.86 -8.56
N ASP A 157 -4.05 7.67 -7.72
CA ASP A 157 -3.81 9.09 -7.92
C ASP A 157 -2.75 9.53 -6.88
N CYS A 158 -2.25 10.73 -6.96
CA CYS A 158 -1.28 11.26 -6.00
C CYS A 158 -1.81 12.57 -5.38
N PRO A 159 -2.28 12.54 -4.12
CA PRO A 159 -2.45 11.43 -3.17
C PRO A 159 -3.54 10.42 -3.59
N LEU A 160 -3.44 9.17 -3.09
CA LEU A 160 -4.37 8.09 -3.41
C LEU A 160 -5.83 8.48 -3.13
N VAL A 161 -6.71 8.11 -4.05
CA VAL A 161 -8.16 8.28 -3.93
C VAL A 161 -8.77 7.06 -3.27
N VAL A 162 -9.63 7.28 -2.26
CA VAL A 162 -10.51 6.26 -1.72
C VAL A 162 -11.94 6.78 -1.78
N LYS A 163 -12.80 6.08 -2.54
CA LYS A 163 -14.23 6.28 -2.52
C LYS A 163 -14.84 5.49 -1.37
N VAL A 164 -15.70 6.13 -0.60
CA VAL A 164 -16.42 5.55 0.54
C VAL A 164 -17.91 5.58 0.22
N TYR A 165 -18.51 4.40 0.21
CA TYR A 165 -19.94 4.22 -0.06
C TYR A 165 -20.69 4.02 1.24
N MET A 166 -21.66 4.88 1.52
CA MET A 166 -22.42 4.89 2.79
C MET A 166 -23.92 5.07 2.55
N ALA A 167 -24.71 4.84 3.59
CA ALA A 167 -26.15 5.09 3.55
C ALA A 167 -26.45 6.55 3.16
N PRO A 168 -27.56 6.82 2.46
CA PRO A 168 -27.96 8.17 2.07
C PRO A 168 -28.12 9.14 3.25
N ASP A 169 -28.54 8.61 4.40
CA ASP A 169 -28.77 9.34 5.66
C ASP A 169 -27.54 9.42 6.57
N GLU A 170 -26.43 8.74 6.23
CA GLU A 170 -25.18 8.84 7.00
C GLU A 170 -24.46 10.15 6.67
N ASP A 171 -24.04 10.88 7.70
CA ASP A 171 -23.31 12.12 7.54
C ASP A 171 -22.01 12.07 8.33
N LEU A 172 -20.90 11.99 7.62
CA LEU A 172 -19.55 11.89 8.17
C LEU A 172 -18.71 13.05 7.66
N ASP A 173 -18.12 13.80 8.58
CA ASP A 173 -17.31 14.95 8.27
C ASP A 173 -15.82 14.60 8.07
N GLU A 174 -15.04 15.58 7.67
CA GLU A 174 -13.61 15.44 7.44
C GLU A 174 -12.85 15.05 8.74
N ALA A 175 -13.30 15.56 9.89
CA ALA A 175 -12.66 15.25 11.16
C ALA A 175 -12.83 13.78 11.53
N TRP A 176 -14.02 13.22 11.25
CA TRP A 176 -14.28 11.79 11.44
C TRP A 176 -13.39 10.93 10.52
N PHE A 177 -13.31 11.26 9.22
CA PHE A 177 -12.46 10.53 8.28
C PHE A 177 -11.01 10.57 8.69
N LYS A 178 -10.51 11.74 9.08
CA LYS A 178 -9.14 11.89 9.59
C LYS A 178 -8.90 11.00 10.80
N HIS A 179 -9.78 11.02 11.78
CA HIS A 179 -9.66 10.20 13.00
C HIS A 179 -9.59 8.70 12.67
N VAL A 180 -10.45 8.21 11.78
CA VAL A 180 -10.50 6.78 11.44
C VAL A 180 -9.29 6.37 10.58
N VAL A 181 -8.91 7.16 9.57
CA VAL A 181 -7.78 6.86 8.70
C VAL A 181 -6.45 6.86 9.47
N GLU A 182 -6.25 7.82 10.37
CA GLU A 182 -4.98 7.98 11.11
C GLU A 182 -4.90 7.14 12.39
N LYS A 183 -5.86 6.25 12.62
CA LYS A 183 -5.78 5.30 13.73
C LYS A 183 -4.55 4.39 13.56
N LYS A 184 -3.68 4.37 14.56
CA LYS A 184 -2.36 3.74 14.47
C LYS A 184 -2.37 2.22 14.50
N THR A 185 -3.40 1.62 15.11
CA THR A 185 -3.48 0.17 15.30
C THR A 185 -4.85 -0.36 14.95
N LEU A 186 -4.86 -1.59 14.44
CA LEU A 186 -6.07 -2.37 14.20
C LEU A 186 -5.95 -3.70 14.93
N ASP A 187 -6.89 -3.96 15.83
CA ASP A 187 -7.00 -5.21 16.55
C ASP A 187 -7.95 -6.16 15.80
N MET A 188 -7.45 -7.34 15.47
CA MET A 188 -8.19 -8.36 14.74
C MET A 188 -8.26 -9.66 15.54
N PRO A 189 -9.43 -10.28 15.70
CA PRO A 189 -9.54 -11.60 16.31
C PRO A 189 -8.80 -12.64 15.47
N VAL A 190 -8.09 -13.55 16.12
CA VAL A 190 -7.36 -14.64 15.45
C VAL A 190 -8.13 -15.95 15.62
N HIS A 191 -8.14 -16.76 14.56
CA HIS A 191 -8.73 -18.10 14.62
C HIS A 191 -8.00 -18.95 15.67
N GLY A 192 -8.75 -19.49 16.65
CA GLY A 192 -8.17 -20.19 17.81
C GLY A 192 -8.10 -19.36 19.09
N GLY A 193 -8.54 -18.13 19.07
CA GLY A 193 -8.59 -17.21 20.22
C GLY A 193 -7.39 -16.25 20.28
N GLY A 194 -7.61 -15.10 20.89
CA GLY A 194 -6.65 -14.01 20.99
C GLY A 194 -6.89 -12.89 19.98
N VAL A 195 -6.05 -11.88 20.06
CA VAL A 195 -6.11 -10.68 19.23
C VAL A 195 -4.75 -10.44 18.61
N LYS A 196 -4.72 -10.17 17.30
CA LYS A 196 -3.53 -9.71 16.58
C LYS A 196 -3.65 -8.20 16.35
N THR A 197 -2.78 -7.44 16.97
CA THR A 197 -2.64 -6.02 16.71
C THR A 197 -1.75 -5.79 15.49
N THR A 198 -2.24 -5.01 14.53
CA THR A 198 -1.50 -4.61 13.33
C THR A 198 -1.27 -3.11 13.39
N GLU A 199 -0.01 -2.69 13.23
CA GLU A 199 0.31 -1.27 13.12
C GLU A 199 -0.05 -0.75 11.72
N LEU A 200 -0.66 0.43 11.68
CA LEU A 200 -1.06 1.13 10.48
C LEU A 200 -0.39 2.50 10.45
N GLY A 201 -0.06 2.97 9.28
CA GLY A 201 0.64 4.25 9.09
C GLY A 201 -0.05 5.15 8.08
N PHE A 202 -1.35 4.94 7.84
CA PHE A 202 -2.10 5.74 6.87
C PHE A 202 -2.14 7.21 7.29
N LYS A 203 -2.16 8.09 6.28
CA LYS A 203 -2.36 9.52 6.49
C LYS A 203 -3.57 9.98 5.72
N PHE A 204 -4.42 10.73 6.39
CA PHE A 204 -5.49 11.47 5.78
C PHE A 204 -4.95 12.78 5.20
N VAL A 205 -5.32 13.12 3.96
CA VAL A 205 -4.91 14.37 3.32
C VAL A 205 -6.07 15.36 3.31
N ARG A 206 -7.20 14.96 2.71
CA ARG A 206 -8.42 15.78 2.65
C ARG A 206 -9.63 14.94 2.25
N MET A 207 -10.81 15.48 2.51
CA MET A 207 -12.05 15.04 1.90
C MET A 207 -12.35 15.91 0.67
N GLU A 208 -12.75 15.28 -0.43
CA GLU A 208 -13.22 16.03 -1.61
C GLU A 208 -14.57 16.68 -1.29
N LYS A 209 -14.74 17.92 -1.76
CA LYS A 209 -15.99 18.66 -1.55
C LYS A 209 -17.12 18.04 -2.34
N GLY A 210 -18.24 17.84 -1.66
CA GLY A 210 -19.48 17.30 -2.23
C GLY A 210 -19.61 15.79 -2.03
N CYS A 211 -20.86 15.38 -1.85
CA CYS A 211 -21.26 13.98 -1.84
C CYS A 211 -22.05 13.71 -3.10
N THR A 212 -21.72 12.65 -3.80
CA THR A 212 -22.45 12.22 -4.99
C THR A 212 -23.32 11.03 -4.62
N MET A 213 -24.60 11.08 -4.97
CA MET A 213 -25.48 9.92 -4.92
C MET A 213 -25.23 9.09 -6.19
N ILE A 214 -24.93 7.82 -6.01
CA ILE A 214 -24.67 6.91 -7.13
C ILE A 214 -25.51 5.64 -6.98
N SER A 215 -25.77 4.97 -8.09
CA SER A 215 -26.35 3.62 -8.05
C SER A 215 -25.50 2.69 -7.20
N THR A 216 -26.14 1.81 -6.44
CA THR A 216 -25.42 0.84 -5.61
C THR A 216 -24.44 0.02 -6.47
N PRO A 217 -23.14 -0.02 -6.14
CA PRO A 217 -22.18 -0.82 -6.89
C PRO A 217 -22.47 -2.32 -6.82
N ASP A 218 -22.31 -3.04 -7.92
CA ASP A 218 -22.63 -4.48 -8.05
C ASP A 218 -21.87 -5.40 -7.06
N TYR A 219 -20.76 -4.92 -6.49
CA TYR A 219 -19.97 -5.72 -5.55
C TYR A 219 -20.41 -5.61 -4.08
N LEU A 220 -21.37 -4.75 -3.78
CA LEU A 220 -21.90 -4.51 -2.42
C LEU A 220 -23.09 -5.39 -2.04
#